data_f7d9d53709ab7ab241111d84a9c553b7
#
_entry.id   f7d9d53709ab7ab241111d84a9c553b7
#
_cell.length_a   1.000
_cell.length_b   1.000
_cell.length_c   1.000
_cell.angle_alpha   90.00
_cell.angle_beta   90.00
_cell.angle_gamma   90.00
#
_symmetry.space_group_name_H-M   'P 1'
#
loop_
_entity.id
_entity.type
_entity.pdbx_description
1 polymer ?
#
loop_
_entity_poly.entity_id
_entity_poly.type
_entity_poly.pdbx_seq_one_letter_code
_entity_poly.pdbx_strand_id
1 'polypeptide(L)'
;MFGIRFLGHPDHRRILLWEGYPGHPLRKDFADPRPPRERVGPGDRPALLAPWSSTAAAGGPPPAPDAPFPADGAPPAAGLAAGTGTGGNGSRPASEDEGAVPGVGEAEPEVLEVNMGPQHPSTHGVLRVAARFDGEVVRSVDPVIGYLHRCFEKICEGWNYAQIVPFCDRNDYLGAITNEWAYCRAAEALLGIEVPERAEYLRVITAELQRICSHLIWFGTFSLDMGATTPFIYAFREREMLYDLFESLSGARLLYGYLRLGGVRNDVPPGWFEEVERYLRVQEEKLKEYHDLLIGNAIFLSRTKGIGAISAEDATAYGISGPMLRACGVNWDLRRDEPYSVYPRLDFEIPLGEVGDLYDRCIVRMREIEESIRIVRQAMTSIPEGDVVGKVPRALKPPAGAEAYGRVEGPRGEVGCYLVSDGSPKPWRIKWRAPCFSNLQPLDLMARGYKVADLVAIVGSTDIVLGEVDR
;
A
#
# COMPACT_ATOMS: atom_id res chain seq x y z
N MET A 1 -9.28 -17.20 0.85
CA MET A 1 -10.08 -16.98 2.05
C MET A 1 -11.59 -17.05 1.80
N PHE A 2 -12.09 -16.48 0.72
CA PHE A 2 -13.54 -16.52 0.37
C PHE A 2 -13.92 -17.61 -0.60
N GLY A 3 -12.99 -18.31 -1.21
CA GLY A 3 -13.24 -19.31 -2.24
C GLY A 3 -13.62 -18.74 -3.61
N ILE A 4 -13.41 -17.45 -3.83
CA ILE A 4 -13.67 -16.82 -5.14
C ILE A 4 -12.52 -17.19 -6.08
N ARG A 5 -12.88 -17.65 -7.30
CA ARG A 5 -11.93 -17.88 -8.37
C ARG A 5 -12.05 -16.77 -9.41
N PHE A 6 -10.95 -16.14 -9.73
CA PHE A 6 -10.89 -15.12 -10.78
C PHE A 6 -10.55 -15.80 -12.11
N LEU A 7 -11.45 -15.71 -13.09
CA LEU A 7 -11.20 -16.26 -14.41
C LEU A 7 -10.01 -15.52 -15.05
N GLY A 8 -9.02 -16.27 -15.52
CA GLY A 8 -7.82 -15.71 -16.16
C GLY A 8 -6.72 -15.26 -15.21
N HIS A 9 -6.89 -15.37 -13.89
CA HIS A 9 -5.81 -15.06 -12.96
C HIS A 9 -4.71 -16.14 -13.02
N PRO A 10 -3.43 -15.74 -13.19
CA PRO A 10 -2.34 -16.71 -13.39
C PRO A 10 -2.01 -17.53 -12.14
N ASP A 11 -2.35 -17.03 -10.95
CA ASP A 11 -2.01 -17.69 -9.69
C ASP A 11 -3.18 -17.65 -8.69
N HIS A 12 -3.68 -18.82 -8.31
CA HIS A 12 -4.76 -18.99 -7.33
C HIS A 12 -4.28 -19.47 -5.96
N ARG A 13 -2.98 -19.42 -5.68
CA ARG A 13 -2.45 -19.79 -4.36
C ARG A 13 -3.06 -18.93 -3.26
N ARG A 14 -3.19 -19.53 -2.10
CA ARG A 14 -3.72 -18.83 -0.92
C ARG A 14 -2.61 -17.98 -0.29
N ILE A 15 -2.83 -16.66 -0.20
CA ILE A 15 -1.80 -15.73 0.28
C ILE A 15 -1.63 -15.79 1.81
N LEU A 16 -2.73 -15.97 2.56
CA LEU A 16 -2.73 -15.89 4.03
C LEU A 16 -3.03 -17.23 4.74
N LEU A 17 -3.02 -18.33 4.02
CA LEU A 17 -3.32 -19.66 4.55
C LEU A 17 -2.30 -20.64 4.01
N TRP A 18 -1.86 -21.58 4.84
CA TRP A 18 -0.95 -22.63 4.39
C TRP A 18 -1.63 -23.55 3.37
N GLU A 19 -0.82 -24.18 2.56
CA GLU A 19 -1.28 -25.15 1.58
C GLU A 19 -2.03 -26.29 2.29
N GLY A 20 -3.21 -26.66 1.79
CA GLY A 20 -4.05 -27.67 2.43
C GLY A 20 -4.94 -27.17 3.57
N TYR A 21 -4.96 -25.88 3.91
CA TYR A 21 -5.90 -25.35 4.91
C TYR A 21 -7.35 -25.71 4.56
N PRO A 22 -8.13 -26.32 5.48
CA PRO A 22 -9.47 -26.79 5.18
C PRO A 22 -10.45 -25.60 5.03
N GLY A 23 -11.02 -25.45 3.85
CA GLY A 23 -12.12 -24.49 3.60
C GLY A 23 -11.69 -23.04 3.41
N HIS A 24 -12.61 -22.13 3.66
CA HIS A 24 -12.47 -20.69 3.39
C HIS A 24 -12.89 -19.88 4.65
N PRO A 25 -11.94 -19.53 5.54
CA PRO A 25 -12.23 -19.04 6.89
C PRO A 25 -12.97 -17.70 6.96
N LEU A 26 -12.99 -16.92 5.86
CA LEU A 26 -13.73 -15.65 5.85
C LEU A 26 -15.18 -15.80 5.32
N ARG A 27 -15.58 -17.00 4.91
CA ARG A 27 -17.00 -17.27 4.60
C ARG A 27 -17.80 -17.38 5.88
N LYS A 28 -19.05 -16.90 5.89
CA LYS A 28 -19.93 -16.94 7.06
C LYS A 28 -20.41 -18.34 7.40
N ASP A 29 -20.43 -19.25 6.42
CA ASP A 29 -20.76 -20.67 6.56
C ASP A 29 -19.55 -21.55 6.93
N PHE A 30 -18.36 -20.97 7.14
CA PHE A 30 -17.18 -21.71 7.53
C PHE A 30 -17.21 -22.07 9.02
N ALA A 31 -17.24 -23.37 9.30
CA ALA A 31 -17.04 -23.88 10.67
C ALA A 31 -15.53 -23.97 10.94
N ASP A 32 -15.03 -23.20 11.91
CA ASP A 32 -13.62 -23.27 12.33
C ASP A 32 -13.34 -24.67 12.92
N PRO A 33 -12.42 -25.45 12.34
CA PRO A 33 -12.11 -26.79 12.84
C PRO A 33 -11.39 -26.79 14.19
N ARG A 34 -10.95 -25.62 14.69
CA ARG A 34 -10.32 -25.49 16.00
C ARG A 34 -11.39 -25.60 17.10
N PRO A 35 -11.10 -26.26 18.23
CA PRO A 35 -12.00 -26.26 19.36
C PRO A 35 -12.29 -24.83 19.82
N PRO A 36 -13.51 -24.54 20.33
CA PRO A 36 -13.80 -23.24 20.91
C PRO A 36 -12.74 -22.96 21.99
N ARG A 37 -12.07 -21.83 21.90
CA ARG A 37 -11.24 -21.35 23.00
C ARG A 37 -12.18 -21.20 24.22
N GLU A 38 -11.90 -21.88 25.30
CA GLU A 38 -12.57 -21.61 26.55
C GLU A 38 -12.53 -20.12 26.80
N ARG A 39 -13.68 -19.51 27.03
CA ARG A 39 -13.74 -18.09 27.35
C ARG A 39 -12.99 -17.91 28.67
N VAL A 40 -11.77 -17.41 28.60
CA VAL A 40 -11.01 -16.98 29.75
C VAL A 40 -11.85 -15.94 30.47
N GLY A 41 -12.32 -16.25 31.65
CA GLY A 41 -13.08 -15.33 32.50
C GLY A 41 -12.26 -14.08 32.83
N PRO A 42 -12.88 -12.98 33.27
CA PRO A 42 -12.16 -11.72 33.56
C PRO A 42 -11.02 -11.86 34.57
N GLY A 43 -10.92 -13.01 35.30
CA GLY A 43 -9.87 -13.31 36.27
C GLY A 43 -8.72 -14.19 35.75
N ASP A 44 -8.89 -14.88 34.63
CA ASP A 44 -7.96 -15.91 34.14
C ASP A 44 -7.08 -15.38 33.01
N ARG A 45 -6.42 -14.24 33.19
CA ARG A 45 -5.39 -13.79 32.24
C ARG A 45 -4.15 -14.65 32.44
N PRO A 46 -3.59 -15.26 31.34
CA PRO A 46 -2.31 -15.93 31.45
C PRO A 46 -1.25 -14.94 31.96
N ALA A 47 -0.37 -15.41 32.83
CA ALA A 47 0.70 -14.62 33.46
C ALA A 47 1.64 -13.85 32.50
N LEU A 48 1.53 -14.10 31.20
CA LEU A 48 2.25 -13.41 30.12
C LEU A 48 1.80 -11.96 29.85
N LEU A 49 0.71 -11.49 30.47
CA LEU A 49 0.21 -10.11 30.32
C LEU A 49 0.24 -9.30 31.62
N ALA A 50 1.01 -9.74 32.61
CA ALA A 50 1.27 -8.92 33.79
C ALA A 50 2.13 -7.70 33.37
N PRO A 51 1.82 -6.47 33.85
CA PRO A 51 2.67 -5.33 33.56
C PRO A 51 4.06 -5.59 34.16
N TRP A 52 5.08 -5.28 33.40
CA TRP A 52 6.48 -5.39 33.81
C TRP A 52 6.71 -4.52 35.05
N SER A 53 6.59 -5.12 36.22
CA SER A 53 6.99 -4.49 37.49
C SER A 53 8.52 -4.61 37.56
N SER A 54 9.21 -3.48 37.59
CA SER A 54 10.63 -3.37 37.89
C SER A 54 10.89 -3.71 39.36
N THR A 55 10.96 -5.00 39.70
CA THR A 55 11.60 -5.45 40.95
C THR A 55 12.65 -6.46 40.57
N ALA A 56 13.88 -5.96 40.56
CA ALA A 56 15.06 -6.79 40.53
C ALA A 56 15.09 -7.69 41.76
N ALA A 57 15.12 -9.00 41.56
CA ALA A 57 15.60 -9.94 42.56
C ALA A 57 16.33 -11.09 41.89
N ALA A 58 17.63 -11.08 42.10
CA ALA A 58 18.57 -12.20 42.25
C ALA A 58 18.66 -13.26 41.13
N GLY A 59 19.64 -13.13 40.25
CA GLY A 59 20.78 -14.03 40.29
C GLY A 59 20.66 -15.34 39.52
N GLY A 60 20.96 -15.34 38.26
CA GLY A 60 21.54 -16.45 37.52
C GLY A 60 22.24 -15.87 36.26
N PRO A 61 23.43 -16.33 35.89
CA PRO A 61 24.10 -15.85 34.68
C PRO A 61 23.27 -16.28 33.46
N PRO A 62 23.29 -15.46 32.37
CA PRO A 62 22.62 -15.83 31.12
C PRO A 62 23.29 -17.08 30.55
N PRO A 63 22.51 -17.96 29.87
CA PRO A 63 23.08 -19.11 29.18
C PRO A 63 24.02 -18.63 28.06
N ALA A 64 25.11 -19.42 27.86
CA ALA A 64 26.11 -19.15 26.84
C ALA A 64 25.48 -19.11 25.43
N PRO A 65 26.05 -18.31 24.49
CA PRO A 65 25.46 -18.05 23.18
C PRO A 65 25.49 -19.21 22.19
N ASP A 66 25.93 -20.40 22.56
CA ASP A 66 26.18 -21.52 21.63
C ASP A 66 25.35 -22.80 21.93
N ALA A 67 24.15 -22.71 22.46
CA ALA A 67 23.30 -23.89 22.54
C ALA A 67 22.50 -24.08 21.25
N PRO A 68 22.64 -25.21 20.53
CA PRO A 68 21.88 -25.46 19.31
C PRO A 68 20.39 -25.68 19.64
N PHE A 69 19.53 -25.05 18.85
CA PHE A 69 18.09 -25.31 18.88
C PHE A 69 17.82 -26.78 18.52
N PRO A 70 16.86 -27.46 19.18
CA PRO A 70 16.50 -28.82 18.81
C PRO A 70 15.88 -28.84 17.41
N ALA A 71 16.45 -29.69 16.56
CA ALA A 71 15.97 -29.94 15.20
C ALA A 71 14.83 -30.94 15.26
N ASP A 72 13.59 -30.47 15.34
CA ASP A 72 12.42 -31.31 15.13
C ASP A 72 11.53 -30.65 14.06
N GLY A 73 11.51 -31.26 12.88
CA GLY A 73 10.55 -30.90 11.82
C GLY A 73 11.09 -30.87 10.40
N ALA A 74 11.93 -31.83 10.00
CA ALA A 74 12.20 -32.04 8.56
C ALA A 74 11.07 -32.83 7.90
N PRO A 75 10.56 -32.40 6.72
CA PRO A 75 9.61 -33.23 5.95
C PRO A 75 10.29 -34.45 5.32
N PRO A 76 9.58 -35.57 5.13
CA PRO A 76 10.17 -36.80 4.59
C PRO A 76 10.60 -36.62 3.14
N ALA A 77 11.84 -37.06 2.85
CA ALA A 77 12.38 -37.12 1.53
C ALA A 77 11.62 -38.13 0.67
N ALA A 78 11.09 -37.68 -0.47
CA ALA A 78 10.55 -38.58 -1.51
C ALA A 78 11.69 -39.29 -2.19
N GLY A 79 11.71 -40.63 -2.09
CA GLY A 79 12.70 -41.48 -2.70
C GLY A 79 12.56 -41.53 -4.22
N LEU A 80 13.63 -41.32 -4.91
CA LEU A 80 13.82 -41.66 -6.32
C LEU A 80 14.60 -42.95 -6.40
N ALA A 81 13.98 -43.95 -7.01
CA ALA A 81 14.53 -45.28 -7.21
C ALA A 81 15.72 -45.28 -8.19
N ALA A 82 16.80 -45.93 -7.77
CA ALA A 82 17.95 -46.21 -8.61
C ALA A 82 17.65 -47.36 -9.59
N GLY A 83 17.77 -47.06 -10.87
CA GLY A 83 17.77 -48.08 -11.91
C GLY A 83 19.20 -48.56 -12.23
N THR A 84 19.50 -49.80 -11.94
CA THR A 84 20.71 -50.53 -12.34
C THR A 84 20.67 -50.93 -13.81
N GLY A 85 21.72 -50.64 -14.56
CA GLY A 85 21.94 -51.13 -15.91
C GLY A 85 23.41 -51.44 -16.15
N THR A 86 23.68 -52.73 -16.32
CA THR A 86 25.00 -53.35 -16.49
C THR A 86 25.51 -53.29 -17.92
N GLY A 87 26.83 -53.17 -18.07
CA GLY A 87 27.63 -53.96 -18.99
C GLY A 87 28.04 -53.40 -20.35
N GLY A 88 29.33 -53.43 -20.61
CA GLY A 88 29.87 -53.45 -21.97
C GLY A 88 31.32 -52.96 -22.11
N ASN A 89 32.22 -53.88 -22.13
CA ASN A 89 33.69 -53.83 -22.36
C ASN A 89 34.04 -53.36 -23.79
N GLY A 90 35.16 -52.67 -24.01
CA GLY A 90 35.74 -52.53 -25.35
C GLY A 90 36.86 -51.52 -25.49
N SER A 91 38.09 -51.94 -25.23
CA SER A 91 39.41 -51.61 -25.83
C SER A 91 39.79 -50.18 -26.25
N ARG A 92 40.91 -49.72 -25.64
CA ARG A 92 41.84 -48.69 -26.07
C ARG A 92 42.61 -49.09 -27.35
N PRO A 93 43.20 -48.13 -28.09
CA PRO A 93 44.59 -47.80 -27.84
C PRO A 93 44.95 -46.31 -27.93
N ALA A 94 46.16 -46.06 -27.48
CA ALA A 94 46.85 -44.87 -27.09
C ALA A 94 47.24 -43.87 -28.18
N SER A 95 47.46 -42.65 -27.75
CA SER A 95 48.54 -41.66 -27.85
C SER A 95 47.99 -40.34 -28.30
N GLU A 96 48.20 -39.24 -27.67
CA GLU A 96 49.38 -38.39 -27.52
C GLU A 96 49.06 -37.27 -26.54
N ASP A 97 50.07 -36.93 -25.83
CA ASP A 97 50.23 -35.95 -24.76
C ASP A 97 50.15 -34.52 -25.34
N GLU A 98 49.19 -33.72 -24.90
CA GLU A 98 49.30 -32.27 -24.81
C GLU A 98 48.46 -31.81 -23.63
N GLY A 99 49.11 -31.16 -22.67
CA GLY A 99 48.57 -30.73 -21.38
C GLY A 99 47.30 -29.88 -21.45
N ALA A 100 46.18 -30.54 -21.32
CA ALA A 100 44.91 -29.89 -21.02
C ALA A 100 44.89 -29.54 -19.52
N VAL A 101 44.92 -28.27 -19.21
CA VAL A 101 44.55 -27.73 -17.91
C VAL A 101 43.21 -28.37 -17.54
N PRO A 102 43.01 -28.96 -16.33
CA PRO A 102 41.72 -29.51 -15.94
C PRO A 102 40.68 -28.39 -16.08
N GLY A 103 39.69 -28.61 -16.92
CA GLY A 103 38.59 -27.67 -17.11
C GLY A 103 37.99 -27.34 -15.76
N VAL A 104 38.05 -26.09 -15.39
CA VAL A 104 37.17 -25.52 -14.38
C VAL A 104 35.76 -25.82 -14.91
N GLY A 105 35.12 -26.87 -14.36
CA GLY A 105 33.73 -27.12 -14.61
C GLY A 105 33.00 -25.79 -14.36
N GLU A 106 32.19 -25.34 -15.32
CA GLU A 106 31.32 -24.21 -15.10
C GLU A 106 30.50 -24.55 -13.85
N ALA A 107 30.90 -23.99 -12.70
CA ALA A 107 30.15 -24.07 -11.48
C ALA A 107 28.79 -23.44 -11.82
N GLU A 108 27.70 -24.16 -11.59
CA GLU A 108 26.38 -23.54 -11.69
C GLU A 108 26.42 -22.26 -10.86
N PRO A 109 25.93 -21.13 -11.40
CA PRO A 109 25.98 -19.86 -10.69
C PRO A 109 25.31 -20.02 -9.34
N GLU A 110 26.04 -19.75 -8.26
CA GLU A 110 25.53 -19.84 -6.90
C GLU A 110 24.47 -18.75 -6.70
N VAL A 111 23.18 -19.14 -6.72
CA VAL A 111 22.06 -18.25 -6.53
C VAL A 111 21.92 -17.93 -5.06
N LEU A 112 22.21 -16.70 -4.69
CA LEU A 112 22.07 -16.20 -3.33
C LEU A 112 20.60 -15.82 -3.06
N GLU A 113 19.99 -16.40 -2.02
CA GLU A 113 18.68 -15.98 -1.53
C GLU A 113 18.83 -14.97 -0.37
N VAL A 114 18.23 -13.79 -0.53
CA VAL A 114 18.24 -12.71 0.46
C VAL A 114 16.83 -12.30 0.81
N ASN A 115 16.55 -12.15 2.10
CA ASN A 115 15.30 -11.58 2.58
C ASN A 115 15.54 -10.13 3.03
N MET A 116 14.88 -9.18 2.36
CA MET A 116 14.78 -7.80 2.81
C MET A 116 13.47 -7.63 3.58
N GLY A 117 13.56 -7.25 4.87
CA GLY A 117 12.38 -7.15 5.73
C GLY A 117 11.99 -8.49 6.40
N PRO A 118 10.90 -8.51 7.20
CA PRO A 118 9.85 -7.48 7.31
C PRO A 118 10.25 -6.19 8.06
N GLN A 119 11.38 -6.16 8.74
CA GLN A 119 11.93 -4.96 9.37
C GLN A 119 13.19 -4.52 8.60
N HIS A 120 13.01 -3.63 7.65
CA HIS A 120 14.10 -3.03 6.88
C HIS A 120 13.69 -1.63 6.41
N PRO A 121 14.53 -0.60 6.51
CA PRO A 121 14.16 0.77 6.12
C PRO A 121 13.63 0.87 4.69
N SER A 122 14.25 0.16 3.75
CA SER A 122 13.91 0.20 2.33
C SER A 122 12.63 -0.58 1.93
N THR A 123 11.95 -1.21 2.86
CA THR A 123 10.67 -1.90 2.59
C THR A 123 9.45 -1.04 2.91
N HIS A 124 9.66 0.20 3.35
CA HIS A 124 8.60 1.18 3.65
C HIS A 124 7.50 0.64 4.58
N GLY A 125 7.89 -0.18 5.56
CA GLY A 125 6.99 -0.83 6.49
C GLY A 125 7.35 -2.30 6.70
N VAL A 126 6.35 -3.15 6.89
CA VAL A 126 6.52 -4.57 7.23
C VAL A 126 6.38 -5.49 6.01
N LEU A 127 6.98 -5.11 4.89
CA LEU A 127 7.09 -5.94 3.70
C LEU A 127 8.33 -6.83 3.80
N ARG A 128 8.19 -8.12 3.54
CA ARG A 128 9.31 -9.00 3.28
C ARG A 128 9.45 -9.19 1.78
N VAL A 129 10.62 -8.89 1.26
CA VAL A 129 10.98 -9.14 -0.15
C VAL A 129 11.95 -10.31 -0.17
N ALA A 130 11.51 -11.46 -0.64
CA ALA A 130 12.37 -12.62 -0.86
C ALA A 130 12.98 -12.50 -2.26
N ALA A 131 14.28 -12.19 -2.34
CA ALA A 131 14.96 -11.95 -3.59
C ALA A 131 16.03 -12.99 -3.84
N ARG A 132 16.18 -13.42 -5.10
CA ARG A 132 17.25 -14.30 -5.58
C ARG A 132 18.18 -13.52 -6.48
N PHE A 133 19.47 -13.67 -6.22
CA PHE A 133 20.52 -12.94 -6.91
C PHE A 133 21.52 -13.90 -7.58
N ASP A 134 22.02 -13.47 -8.71
CA ASP A 134 23.22 -14.01 -9.35
C ASP A 134 24.28 -12.92 -9.27
N GLY A 135 25.19 -13.08 -8.32
CA GLY A 135 26.08 -11.98 -7.90
C GLY A 135 25.26 -10.77 -7.42
N GLU A 136 25.34 -9.64 -8.11
CA GLU A 136 24.56 -8.42 -7.81
C GLU A 136 23.24 -8.30 -8.58
N VAL A 137 22.98 -9.22 -9.53
CA VAL A 137 21.84 -9.11 -10.44
C VAL A 137 20.63 -9.86 -9.87
N VAL A 138 19.49 -9.19 -9.85
CA VAL A 138 18.21 -9.74 -9.41
C VAL A 138 17.71 -10.78 -10.44
N ARG A 139 17.53 -12.01 -10.01
CA ARG A 139 16.94 -13.10 -10.81
C ARG A 139 15.44 -13.21 -10.64
N SER A 140 14.98 -13.08 -9.41
CA SER A 140 13.56 -13.06 -9.08
C SER A 140 13.28 -12.38 -7.76
N VAL A 141 12.07 -11.87 -7.61
CA VAL A 141 11.60 -11.20 -6.40
C VAL A 141 10.20 -11.68 -6.05
N ASP A 142 10.00 -12.12 -4.81
CA ASP A 142 8.68 -12.49 -4.29
C ASP A 142 8.31 -11.58 -3.12
N PRO A 143 7.35 -10.65 -3.30
CA PRO A 143 6.86 -9.81 -2.22
C PRO A 143 5.94 -10.60 -1.29
N VAL A 144 6.41 -10.89 -0.09
CA VAL A 144 5.67 -11.63 0.95
C VAL A 144 4.93 -10.65 1.82
N ILE A 145 3.60 -10.64 1.69
CA ILE A 145 2.68 -9.76 2.41
C ILE A 145 1.97 -10.50 3.56
N GLY A 146 1.23 -9.76 4.40
CA GLY A 146 0.43 -10.34 5.47
C GLY A 146 0.92 -10.00 6.88
N TYR A 147 2.10 -9.42 7.04
CA TYR A 147 2.65 -9.05 8.35
C TYR A 147 1.84 -7.96 9.07
N LEU A 148 1.09 -7.16 8.31
CA LEU A 148 0.18 -6.13 8.83
C LEU A 148 -1.30 -6.49 8.62
N HIS A 149 -1.61 -7.76 8.38
CA HIS A 149 -3.01 -8.20 8.24
C HIS A 149 -3.72 -8.18 9.59
N ARG A 150 -4.67 -7.25 9.73
CA ARG A 150 -5.40 -6.97 10.97
C ARG A 150 -6.85 -7.43 10.95
N CYS A 151 -7.25 -8.22 9.95
CA CYS A 151 -8.64 -8.62 9.72
C CYS A 151 -9.59 -7.42 9.52
N PHE A 152 -9.11 -6.34 8.90
CA PHE A 152 -9.81 -5.07 8.75
C PHE A 152 -11.24 -5.25 8.22
N GLU A 153 -11.40 -5.92 7.11
CA GLU A 153 -12.71 -6.18 6.49
C GLU A 153 -13.62 -7.00 7.42
N LYS A 154 -13.06 -7.95 8.16
CA LYS A 154 -13.83 -8.81 9.07
C LYS A 154 -14.30 -8.08 10.32
N ILE A 155 -13.48 -7.19 10.86
CA ILE A 155 -13.84 -6.33 12.01
C ILE A 155 -15.00 -5.41 11.61
N CYS A 156 -14.95 -4.80 10.43
CA CYS A 156 -16.00 -3.91 9.92
C CYS A 156 -17.37 -4.60 9.82
N GLU A 157 -17.43 -5.89 9.55
CA GLU A 157 -18.70 -6.64 9.55
C GLU A 157 -19.36 -6.72 10.95
N GLY A 158 -18.60 -6.45 12.01
CA GLY A 158 -19.09 -6.40 13.40
C GLY A 158 -19.61 -5.03 13.85
N TRP A 159 -19.28 -3.97 13.10
CA TRP A 159 -19.51 -2.58 13.47
C TRP A 159 -20.65 -1.96 12.67
N ASN A 160 -21.28 -0.91 13.24
CA ASN A 160 -22.26 -0.14 12.48
C ASN A 160 -21.59 0.79 11.45
N TYR A 161 -22.37 1.23 10.46
CA TYR A 161 -21.85 2.07 9.37
C TYR A 161 -21.10 3.32 9.84
N ALA A 162 -21.55 3.98 10.92
CA ALA A 162 -20.89 5.17 11.43
C ALA A 162 -19.55 4.88 12.15
N GLN A 163 -19.44 3.73 12.80
CA GLN A 163 -18.21 3.32 13.50
C GLN A 163 -17.07 2.94 12.55
N ILE A 164 -17.40 2.57 11.33
CA ILE A 164 -16.41 2.16 10.32
C ILE A 164 -15.63 3.37 9.78
N VAL A 165 -16.26 4.55 9.68
CA VAL A 165 -15.63 5.75 9.10
C VAL A 165 -14.25 6.04 9.70
N PRO A 166 -14.08 6.25 11.02
CA PRO A 166 -12.76 6.54 11.59
C PRO A 166 -11.81 5.34 11.54
N PHE A 167 -12.29 4.14 11.22
CA PHE A 167 -11.44 2.97 11.04
C PHE A 167 -10.81 2.93 9.65
N CYS A 168 -11.46 3.54 8.65
CA CYS A 168 -10.94 3.65 7.29
C CYS A 168 -9.58 4.34 7.21
N ASP A 169 -9.32 5.34 8.09
CA ASP A 169 -8.07 6.06 8.20
C ASP A 169 -6.85 5.15 8.40
N ARG A 170 -7.04 4.02 9.08
CA ARG A 170 -5.97 3.08 9.44
C ARG A 170 -5.60 2.16 8.30
N ASN A 171 -6.33 2.21 7.22
CA ASN A 171 -6.05 1.41 6.02
C ASN A 171 -4.86 1.99 5.27
N ASP A 172 -5.00 3.23 4.80
CA ASP A 172 -3.89 4.05 4.32
C ASP A 172 -3.79 5.30 5.20
N TYR A 173 -2.91 5.28 6.19
CA TYR A 173 -2.74 6.39 7.13
C TYR A 173 -2.13 7.64 6.48
N LEU A 174 -1.56 7.53 5.29
CA LEU A 174 -1.05 8.66 4.50
C LEU A 174 -2.10 9.21 3.53
N GLY A 175 -3.14 8.44 3.23
CA GLY A 175 -4.29 8.79 2.40
C GLY A 175 -5.62 8.65 3.14
N ALA A 176 -5.67 8.96 4.44
CA ALA A 176 -6.81 8.71 5.33
C ALA A 176 -8.12 9.28 4.78
N ILE A 177 -8.15 10.52 4.35
CA ILE A 177 -9.35 11.20 3.83
C ILE A 177 -9.91 10.50 2.60
N THR A 178 -9.06 10.03 1.69
CA THR A 178 -9.53 9.32 0.49
C THR A 178 -10.10 7.95 0.82
N ASN A 179 -9.58 7.27 1.85
CA ASN A 179 -10.16 6.03 2.36
C ASN A 179 -11.52 6.26 3.04
N GLU A 180 -11.63 7.29 3.90
CA GLU A 180 -12.93 7.70 4.45
C GLU A 180 -13.92 7.99 3.31
N TRP A 181 -13.48 8.70 2.28
CA TRP A 181 -14.34 9.12 1.19
C TRP A 181 -14.85 7.95 0.35
N ALA A 182 -14.00 7.01 -0.02
CA ALA A 182 -14.42 5.80 -0.74
C ALA A 182 -15.50 5.03 0.04
N TYR A 183 -15.33 4.90 1.35
CA TYR A 183 -16.32 4.29 2.23
C TYR A 183 -17.60 5.11 2.32
N CYS A 184 -17.51 6.42 2.59
CA CYS A 184 -18.66 7.29 2.70
C CYS A 184 -19.49 7.27 1.42
N ARG A 185 -18.87 7.35 0.24
CA ARG A 185 -19.58 7.26 -1.04
C ARG A 185 -20.36 5.96 -1.20
N ALA A 186 -19.74 4.81 -0.85
CA ALA A 186 -20.43 3.53 -0.91
C ALA A 186 -21.61 3.47 0.07
N ALA A 187 -21.41 3.90 1.31
CA ALA A 187 -22.44 3.87 2.34
C ALA A 187 -23.58 4.90 2.10
N GLU A 188 -23.24 6.08 1.59
CA GLU A 188 -24.19 7.11 1.21
C GLU A 188 -25.07 6.64 0.05
N ALA A 189 -24.49 6.04 -0.99
CA ALA A 189 -25.23 5.44 -2.09
C ALA A 189 -26.16 4.32 -1.60
N LEU A 190 -25.67 3.46 -0.70
CA LEU A 190 -26.45 2.37 -0.13
C LEU A 190 -27.62 2.84 0.73
N LEU A 191 -27.47 3.97 1.43
CA LEU A 191 -28.45 4.55 2.35
C LEU A 191 -29.33 5.63 1.71
N GLY A 192 -29.02 6.05 0.47
CA GLY A 192 -29.72 7.16 -0.21
C GLY A 192 -29.50 8.51 0.49
N ILE A 193 -28.30 8.75 1.03
CA ILE A 193 -27.95 10.00 1.72
C ILE A 193 -27.39 11.00 0.72
N GLU A 194 -27.98 12.19 0.68
CA GLU A 194 -27.48 13.32 -0.10
C GLU A 194 -26.50 14.15 0.73
N VAL A 195 -25.41 14.57 0.10
CA VAL A 195 -24.36 15.38 0.71
C VAL A 195 -24.52 16.83 0.28
N PRO A 196 -24.52 17.81 1.21
CA PRO A 196 -24.57 19.22 0.87
C PRO A 196 -23.39 19.66 -0.01
N GLU A 197 -23.64 20.59 -0.89
CA GLU A 197 -22.63 21.06 -1.85
C GLU A 197 -21.38 21.63 -1.16
N ARG A 198 -21.56 22.43 -0.11
CA ARG A 198 -20.44 22.94 0.71
C ARG A 198 -19.57 21.80 1.24
N ALA A 199 -20.17 20.74 1.74
CA ALA A 199 -19.45 19.57 2.24
C ALA A 199 -18.67 18.85 1.12
N GLU A 200 -19.19 18.78 -0.08
CA GLU A 200 -18.49 18.21 -1.23
C GLU A 200 -17.23 19.02 -1.59
N TYR A 201 -17.31 20.36 -1.57
CA TYR A 201 -16.13 21.20 -1.76
C TYR A 201 -15.08 20.99 -0.66
N LEU A 202 -15.49 20.90 0.62
CA LEU A 202 -14.59 20.63 1.74
C LEU A 202 -13.91 19.26 1.61
N ARG A 203 -14.64 18.24 1.14
CA ARG A 203 -14.08 16.91 0.85
C ARG A 203 -12.99 17.00 -0.22
N VAL A 204 -13.22 17.73 -1.31
CA VAL A 204 -12.24 17.91 -2.39
C VAL A 204 -11.02 18.66 -1.87
N ILE A 205 -11.20 19.79 -1.20
CA ILE A 205 -10.11 20.61 -0.66
C ILE A 205 -9.22 19.76 0.25
N THR A 206 -9.81 19.05 1.20
CA THR A 206 -9.05 18.26 2.17
C THR A 206 -8.40 17.02 1.54
N ALA A 207 -9.04 16.39 0.56
CA ALA A 207 -8.47 15.24 -0.16
C ALA A 207 -7.26 15.66 -1.00
N GLU A 208 -7.31 16.81 -1.67
CA GLU A 208 -6.18 17.30 -2.48
C GLU A 208 -5.04 17.82 -1.60
N LEU A 209 -5.32 18.50 -0.48
CA LEU A 209 -4.29 18.83 0.50
C LEU A 209 -3.61 17.57 1.05
N GLN A 210 -4.37 16.51 1.28
CA GLN A 210 -3.80 15.25 1.72
C GLN A 210 -3.02 14.53 0.61
N ARG A 211 -3.40 14.67 -0.65
CA ARG A 211 -2.60 14.18 -1.79
C ARG A 211 -1.23 14.84 -1.80
N ILE A 212 -1.16 16.16 -1.62
CA ILE A 212 0.10 16.90 -1.48
C ILE A 212 0.92 16.33 -0.31
N CYS A 213 0.30 16.18 0.85
CA CYS A 213 0.94 15.64 2.06
C CYS A 213 1.52 14.23 1.82
N SER A 214 0.78 13.38 1.12
CA SER A 214 1.19 12.02 0.79
C SER A 214 2.37 11.98 -0.19
N HIS A 215 2.33 12.79 -1.25
CA HIS A 215 3.42 12.88 -2.21
C HIS A 215 4.69 13.48 -1.62
N LEU A 216 4.57 14.40 -0.66
CA LEU A 216 5.73 14.94 0.07
C LEU A 216 6.43 13.86 0.92
N ILE A 217 5.67 13.00 1.61
CA ILE A 217 6.26 11.86 2.33
C ILE A 217 6.96 10.92 1.36
N TRP A 218 6.26 10.55 0.29
CA TRP A 218 6.85 9.65 -0.69
C TRP A 218 8.15 10.24 -1.27
N PHE A 219 8.14 11.50 -1.67
CA PHE A 219 9.34 12.19 -2.19
C PHE A 219 10.49 12.17 -1.17
N GLY A 220 10.20 12.45 0.10
CA GLY A 220 11.18 12.41 1.17
C GLY A 220 11.76 11.02 1.37
N THR A 221 10.93 9.99 1.52
CA THR A 221 11.38 8.61 1.75
C THR A 221 12.09 8.02 0.53
N PHE A 222 11.59 8.28 -0.68
CA PHE A 222 12.26 7.87 -1.91
C PHE A 222 13.63 8.53 -2.06
N SER A 223 13.78 9.81 -1.65
CA SER A 223 15.08 10.47 -1.66
C SER A 223 16.08 9.82 -0.71
N LEU A 224 15.63 9.34 0.46
CA LEU A 224 16.47 8.56 1.39
C LEU A 224 16.96 7.25 0.76
N ASP A 225 16.09 6.53 0.07
CA ASP A 225 16.46 5.30 -0.64
C ASP A 225 17.50 5.56 -1.72
N MET A 226 17.50 6.77 -2.29
CA MET A 226 18.51 7.24 -3.25
C MET A 226 19.77 7.79 -2.58
N GLY A 227 19.82 7.81 -1.24
CA GLY A 227 20.96 8.31 -0.46
C GLY A 227 20.97 9.82 -0.20
N ALA A 228 19.86 10.52 -0.50
CA ALA A 228 19.74 11.97 -0.33
C ALA A 228 18.87 12.33 0.90
N THR A 229 19.52 12.70 2.02
CA THR A 229 18.82 13.00 3.29
C THR A 229 18.18 14.40 3.29
N THR A 230 18.80 15.39 2.65
CA THR A 230 18.32 16.79 2.69
C THR A 230 16.91 16.97 2.13
N PRO A 231 16.53 16.40 0.97
CA PRO A 231 15.17 16.51 0.46
C PRO A 231 14.12 15.90 1.40
N PHE A 232 14.47 14.84 2.13
CA PHE A 232 13.60 14.25 3.15
C PHE A 232 13.25 15.28 4.24
N ILE A 233 14.25 15.93 4.83
CA ILE A 233 14.04 16.90 5.90
C ILE A 233 13.21 18.10 5.40
N TYR A 234 13.46 18.53 4.17
CA TYR A 234 12.72 19.67 3.58
C TYR A 234 11.27 19.30 3.29
N ALA A 235 11.00 18.15 2.70
CA ALA A 235 9.63 17.69 2.47
C ALA A 235 8.82 17.57 3.77
N PHE A 236 9.47 17.14 4.85
CA PHE A 236 8.82 17.08 6.17
C PHE A 236 8.58 18.45 6.80
N ARG A 237 9.40 19.46 6.49
CA ARG A 237 9.18 20.84 6.92
C ARG A 237 7.86 21.41 6.35
N GLU A 238 7.62 21.25 5.04
CA GLU A 238 6.39 21.71 4.41
C GLU A 238 5.19 20.86 4.82
N ARG A 239 5.41 19.56 5.04
CA ARG A 239 4.38 18.66 5.52
C ARG A 239 3.87 19.02 6.92
N GLU A 240 4.70 19.53 7.80
CA GLU A 240 4.29 19.99 9.13
C GLU A 240 3.25 21.13 9.04
N MET A 241 3.39 22.04 8.08
CA MET A 241 2.40 23.10 7.86
C MET A 241 1.02 22.52 7.48
N LEU A 242 0.98 21.43 6.70
CA LEU A 242 -0.28 20.72 6.40
C LEU A 242 -0.87 20.04 7.64
N TYR A 243 -0.04 19.50 8.50
CA TYR A 243 -0.51 18.90 9.75
C TYR A 243 -1.15 19.93 10.68
N ASP A 244 -0.61 21.14 10.77
CA ASP A 244 -1.22 22.22 11.54
C ASP A 244 -2.60 22.60 10.97
N LEU A 245 -2.76 22.61 9.63
CA LEU A 245 -4.05 22.81 8.97
C LEU A 245 -5.05 21.70 9.27
N PHE A 246 -4.63 20.44 9.19
CA PHE A 246 -5.51 19.31 9.51
C PHE A 246 -5.84 19.23 11.00
N GLU A 247 -4.90 19.55 11.88
CA GLU A 247 -5.12 19.59 13.33
C GLU A 247 -6.16 20.66 13.69
N SER A 248 -6.02 21.86 13.11
CA SER A 248 -6.98 22.95 13.34
C SER A 248 -8.40 22.59 12.86
N LEU A 249 -8.52 21.78 11.81
CA LEU A 249 -9.78 21.35 11.23
C LEU A 249 -10.43 20.16 11.97
N SER A 250 -9.63 19.16 12.32
CA SER A 250 -10.12 17.87 12.83
C SER A 250 -9.77 17.59 14.30
N GLY A 251 -8.84 18.33 14.87
CA GLY A 251 -8.26 18.06 16.19
C GLY A 251 -7.22 16.96 16.19
N ALA A 252 -6.79 16.46 15.02
CA ALA A 252 -5.81 15.39 14.89
C ALA A 252 -4.78 15.70 13.80
N ARG A 253 -3.51 15.45 14.10
CA ARG A 253 -2.40 15.61 13.15
C ARG A 253 -2.35 14.47 12.12
N LEU A 254 -2.87 13.32 12.46
CA LEU A 254 -2.94 12.11 11.63
C LEU A 254 -4.21 11.33 11.99
N LEU A 255 -4.80 10.60 11.02
CA LEU A 255 -6.03 9.83 11.22
C LEU A 255 -7.20 10.74 11.63
N TYR A 256 -7.56 11.62 10.74
CA TYR A 256 -8.39 12.81 10.99
C TYR A 256 -9.83 12.50 11.37
N GLY A 257 -10.40 11.40 10.88
CA GLY A 257 -11.82 11.11 11.04
C GLY A 257 -12.67 12.32 10.69
N TYR A 258 -12.35 13.01 9.59
CA TYR A 258 -12.98 14.28 9.23
C TYR A 258 -14.25 14.12 8.41
N LEU A 259 -14.24 13.21 7.44
CA LEU A 259 -15.45 12.90 6.67
C LEU A 259 -16.45 12.15 7.56
N ARG A 260 -17.74 12.34 7.26
CA ARG A 260 -18.84 11.67 7.90
C ARG A 260 -19.86 11.27 6.84
N LEU A 261 -20.69 10.29 7.18
CA LEU A 261 -21.85 9.99 6.34
C LEU A 261 -22.74 11.23 6.24
N GLY A 262 -23.00 11.65 5.02
CA GLY A 262 -23.76 12.84 4.70
C GLY A 262 -22.99 14.16 4.74
N GLY A 263 -21.67 14.16 4.86
CA GLY A 263 -20.89 15.39 4.83
C GLY A 263 -19.52 15.33 5.50
N VAL A 264 -19.20 16.34 6.30
CA VAL A 264 -17.97 16.45 7.08
C VAL A 264 -18.27 16.76 8.56
N ARG A 265 -17.31 16.52 9.43
CA ARG A 265 -17.48 16.62 10.88
C ARG A 265 -17.78 18.03 11.35
N ASN A 266 -17.04 19.00 10.86
CA ASN A 266 -17.10 20.40 11.23
C ASN A 266 -16.88 21.26 9.99
N ASP A 267 -17.40 22.49 10.01
CA ASP A 267 -16.99 23.51 9.05
C ASP A 267 -15.58 23.99 9.36
N VAL A 268 -14.96 24.69 8.43
CA VAL A 268 -13.62 25.25 8.61
C VAL A 268 -13.62 26.37 9.65
N PRO A 269 -12.59 26.47 10.51
CA PRO A 269 -12.46 27.56 11.44
C PRO A 269 -12.22 28.91 10.71
N PRO A 270 -12.56 30.05 11.33
CA PRO A 270 -12.26 31.36 10.75
C PRO A 270 -10.77 31.52 10.42
N GLY A 271 -10.46 32.05 9.24
CA GLY A 271 -9.09 32.26 8.78
C GLY A 271 -8.38 31.02 8.20
N TRP A 272 -9.06 29.86 8.16
CA TRP A 272 -8.45 28.62 7.69
C TRP A 272 -8.10 28.67 6.19
N PHE A 273 -8.94 29.25 5.36
CA PHE A 273 -8.65 29.38 3.93
C PHE A 273 -7.46 30.28 3.63
N GLU A 274 -7.28 31.34 4.43
CA GLU A 274 -6.10 32.23 4.35
C GLU A 274 -4.81 31.47 4.71
N GLU A 275 -4.87 30.61 5.72
CA GLU A 275 -3.74 29.75 6.10
C GLU A 275 -3.44 28.70 5.01
N VAL A 276 -4.46 28.11 4.40
CA VAL A 276 -4.29 27.21 3.25
C VAL A 276 -3.62 27.95 2.11
N GLU A 277 -4.09 29.14 1.72
CA GLU A 277 -3.46 29.91 0.64
C GLU A 277 -2.01 30.28 0.96
N ARG A 278 -1.70 30.62 2.22
CA ARG A 278 -0.32 30.85 2.66
C ARG A 278 0.55 29.62 2.46
N TYR A 279 0.05 28.45 2.83
CA TYR A 279 0.73 27.18 2.60
C TYR A 279 0.95 26.92 1.10
N LEU A 280 -0.06 27.07 0.27
CA LEU A 280 0.02 26.79 -1.16
C LEU A 280 1.11 27.64 -1.85
N ARG A 281 1.25 28.91 -1.47
CA ARG A 281 2.34 29.78 -1.97
C ARG A 281 3.71 29.26 -1.59
N VAL A 282 3.89 28.86 -0.33
CA VAL A 282 5.14 28.26 0.14
C VAL A 282 5.45 26.99 -0.65
N GLN A 283 4.46 26.12 -0.84
CA GLN A 283 4.65 24.86 -1.52
C GLN A 283 5.06 25.04 -2.99
N GLU A 284 4.48 26.01 -3.71
CA GLU A 284 4.87 26.35 -5.10
C GLU A 284 6.34 26.79 -5.21
N GLU A 285 6.82 27.60 -4.25
CA GLU A 285 8.23 28.00 -4.19
C GLU A 285 9.13 26.79 -3.92
N LYS A 286 8.71 25.88 -3.03
CA LYS A 286 9.47 24.73 -2.61
C LYS A 286 9.54 23.62 -3.67
N LEU A 287 8.59 23.53 -4.56
CA LEU A 287 8.68 22.61 -5.71
C LEU A 287 9.91 22.88 -6.58
N LYS A 288 10.28 24.16 -6.77
CA LYS A 288 11.51 24.53 -7.49
C LYS A 288 12.75 24.10 -6.71
N GLU A 289 12.74 24.29 -5.38
CA GLU A 289 13.84 23.85 -4.51
C GLU A 289 14.05 22.32 -4.59
N TYR A 290 12.96 21.53 -4.61
CA TYR A 290 13.04 20.06 -4.74
C TYR A 290 13.59 19.64 -6.10
N HIS A 291 13.21 20.35 -7.16
CA HIS A 291 13.74 20.09 -8.49
C HIS A 291 15.25 20.33 -8.54
N ASP A 292 15.72 21.45 -7.99
CA ASP A 292 17.13 21.82 -8.03
C ASP A 292 17.99 20.92 -7.13
N LEU A 293 17.46 20.48 -5.97
CA LEU A 293 18.18 19.63 -5.03
C LEU A 293 18.30 18.18 -5.49
N LEU A 294 17.26 17.61 -6.07
CA LEU A 294 17.19 16.18 -6.34
C LEU A 294 16.89 15.85 -7.80
N ILE A 295 15.76 16.32 -8.32
CA ILE A 295 15.21 15.84 -9.60
C ILE A 295 16.15 16.16 -10.77
N GLY A 296 16.79 17.35 -10.76
CA GLY A 296 17.79 17.77 -11.73
C GLY A 296 19.22 17.22 -11.51
N ASN A 297 19.45 16.49 -10.39
CA ASN A 297 20.76 15.98 -10.04
C ASN A 297 21.20 14.83 -10.97
N ALA A 298 22.44 14.88 -11.49
CA ALA A 298 22.95 13.88 -12.40
C ALA A 298 22.96 12.45 -11.82
N ILE A 299 23.25 12.30 -10.51
CA ILE A 299 23.24 11.00 -9.82
C ILE A 299 21.80 10.46 -9.76
N PHE A 300 20.83 11.31 -9.40
CA PHE A 300 19.42 10.92 -9.37
C PHE A 300 18.94 10.50 -10.76
N LEU A 301 19.24 11.28 -11.79
CA LEU A 301 18.87 10.96 -13.17
C LEU A 301 19.48 9.62 -13.63
N SER A 302 20.75 9.36 -13.33
CA SER A 302 21.40 8.10 -13.70
C SER A 302 20.86 6.87 -12.98
N ARG A 303 20.25 7.08 -11.80
CA ARG A 303 19.68 6.00 -10.96
C ARG A 303 18.16 5.83 -11.10
N THR A 304 17.52 6.64 -11.90
CA THR A 304 16.06 6.60 -12.07
C THR A 304 15.62 6.41 -13.50
N LYS A 305 16.34 7.01 -14.48
CA LYS A 305 15.98 6.89 -15.89
C LYS A 305 16.30 5.51 -16.45
N GLY A 306 15.27 4.88 -17.04
CA GLY A 306 15.36 3.55 -17.62
C GLY A 306 15.43 2.41 -16.61
N ILE A 307 15.26 2.69 -15.30
CA ILE A 307 15.31 1.67 -14.23
C ILE A 307 13.90 1.36 -13.77
N GLY A 308 13.59 0.06 -13.59
CA GLY A 308 12.33 -0.43 -13.10
C GLY A 308 11.14 -0.07 -13.98
N ALA A 309 11.36 0.07 -15.29
CA ALA A 309 10.30 0.39 -16.25
C ALA A 309 9.28 -0.74 -16.35
N ILE A 310 8.02 -0.37 -16.58
CA ILE A 310 6.92 -1.29 -16.85
C ILE A 310 6.11 -0.75 -18.03
N SER A 311 5.70 -1.63 -18.93
CA SER A 311 4.90 -1.25 -20.09
C SER A 311 3.47 -0.85 -19.69
N ALA A 312 2.81 -0.03 -20.52
CA ALA A 312 1.40 0.32 -20.32
C ALA A 312 0.49 -0.92 -20.36
N GLU A 313 0.82 -1.90 -21.20
CA GLU A 313 0.09 -3.17 -21.33
C GLU A 313 0.18 -3.98 -20.03
N ASP A 314 1.39 -4.21 -19.52
CA ASP A 314 1.61 -4.93 -18.27
C ASP A 314 0.99 -4.19 -17.09
N ALA A 315 1.18 -2.87 -16.99
CA ALA A 315 0.59 -2.06 -15.95
C ALA A 315 -0.94 -2.20 -15.90
N THR A 316 -1.59 -2.21 -17.05
CA THR A 316 -3.03 -2.42 -17.17
C THR A 316 -3.42 -3.86 -16.81
N ALA A 317 -2.67 -4.86 -17.27
CA ALA A 317 -2.93 -6.29 -16.98
C ALA A 317 -2.83 -6.61 -15.48
N TYR A 318 -1.90 -5.98 -14.76
CA TYR A 318 -1.79 -6.12 -13.29
C TYR A 318 -2.82 -5.29 -12.51
N GLY A 319 -3.63 -4.46 -13.19
CA GLY A 319 -4.61 -3.58 -12.54
C GLY A 319 -3.97 -2.46 -11.73
N ILE A 320 -2.80 -2.00 -12.15
CA ILE A 320 -2.13 -0.83 -11.58
C ILE A 320 -3.01 0.40 -11.79
N SER A 321 -2.97 1.33 -10.87
CA SER A 321 -3.71 2.60 -10.95
C SER A 321 -2.89 3.75 -10.39
N GLY A 322 -3.38 4.98 -10.56
CA GLY A 322 -2.77 6.17 -10.02
C GLY A 322 -1.45 6.57 -10.70
N PRO A 323 -0.55 7.23 -9.96
CA PRO A 323 0.71 7.73 -10.50
C PRO A 323 1.57 6.66 -11.18
N MET A 324 1.53 5.41 -10.71
CA MET A 324 2.26 4.32 -11.37
C MET A 324 1.73 4.01 -12.76
N LEU A 325 0.41 3.99 -12.95
CA LEU A 325 -0.21 3.78 -14.27
C LEU A 325 0.03 4.98 -15.19
N ARG A 326 -0.13 6.20 -14.65
CA ARG A 326 0.09 7.43 -15.40
C ARG A 326 1.55 7.62 -15.81
N ALA A 327 2.51 7.13 -15.02
CA ALA A 327 3.91 7.09 -15.40
C ALA A 327 4.17 6.27 -16.69
N CYS A 328 3.35 5.25 -16.96
CA CYS A 328 3.39 4.44 -18.17
C CYS A 328 2.69 5.09 -19.39
N GLY A 329 2.27 6.35 -19.28
CA GLY A 329 1.57 7.07 -20.35
C GLY A 329 0.09 6.77 -20.48
N VAL A 330 -0.50 5.99 -19.57
CA VAL A 330 -1.94 5.70 -19.59
C VAL A 330 -2.72 6.84 -18.94
N ASN A 331 -3.53 7.52 -19.75
CA ASN A 331 -4.37 8.61 -19.27
C ASN A 331 -5.64 8.05 -18.61
N TRP A 332 -5.53 7.74 -17.32
CA TRP A 332 -6.65 7.26 -16.51
C TRP A 332 -6.62 7.89 -15.12
N ASP A 333 -7.67 8.62 -14.79
CA ASP A 333 -7.87 9.26 -13.48
C ASP A 333 -9.36 9.38 -13.18
N LEU A 334 -9.82 8.81 -12.07
CA LEU A 334 -11.24 8.77 -11.71
C LEU A 334 -11.86 10.18 -11.57
N ARG A 335 -11.06 11.19 -11.28
CA ARG A 335 -11.54 12.57 -11.19
C ARG A 335 -12.00 13.12 -12.54
N ARG A 336 -11.52 12.52 -13.66
CA ARG A 336 -11.86 12.88 -15.05
C ARG A 336 -12.68 11.82 -15.77
N ASP A 337 -12.29 10.54 -15.67
CA ASP A 337 -12.90 9.46 -16.44
C ASP A 337 -14.22 8.97 -15.83
N GLU A 338 -14.36 9.04 -14.50
CA GLU A 338 -15.59 8.80 -13.77
C GLU A 338 -15.85 9.92 -12.76
N PRO A 339 -16.16 11.11 -13.24
CA PRO A 339 -16.19 12.30 -12.39
C PRO A 339 -17.17 12.18 -11.24
N TYR A 340 -16.73 12.63 -10.08
CA TYR A 340 -17.52 12.60 -8.86
C TYR A 340 -17.38 13.91 -8.09
N SER A 341 -18.35 14.15 -7.16
CA SER A 341 -18.36 15.36 -6.33
C SER A 341 -18.32 16.63 -7.19
N VAL A 342 -17.43 17.56 -6.89
CA VAL A 342 -17.30 18.83 -7.63
C VAL A 342 -16.16 18.84 -8.64
N TYR A 343 -15.41 17.75 -8.82
CA TYR A 343 -14.30 17.69 -9.79
C TYR A 343 -14.67 18.10 -11.21
N PRO A 344 -15.87 17.79 -11.74
CA PRO A 344 -16.29 18.23 -13.09
C PRO A 344 -16.31 19.75 -13.29
N ARG A 345 -16.34 20.52 -12.21
CA ARG A 345 -16.38 21.99 -12.23
C ARG A 345 -14.99 22.62 -12.13
N LEU A 346 -13.97 21.82 -11.90
CA LEU A 346 -12.59 22.26 -11.67
C LEU A 346 -11.73 21.97 -12.89
N ASP A 347 -10.85 22.90 -13.20
CA ASP A 347 -9.92 22.79 -14.33
C ASP A 347 -8.55 22.34 -13.80
N PHE A 348 -8.09 21.17 -14.27
CA PHE A 348 -6.78 20.60 -13.96
C PHE A 348 -6.37 19.61 -15.04
N GLU A 349 -5.09 19.32 -15.13
CA GLU A 349 -4.52 18.38 -16.09
C GLU A 349 -4.20 17.05 -15.40
N ILE A 350 -4.09 15.98 -16.19
CA ILE A 350 -3.61 14.68 -15.73
C ILE A 350 -2.16 14.53 -16.14
N PRO A 351 -1.20 14.58 -15.21
CA PRO A 351 0.20 14.39 -15.54
C PRO A 351 0.48 12.98 -16.03
N LEU A 352 1.20 12.86 -17.14
CA LEU A 352 1.59 11.58 -17.74
C LEU A 352 3.11 11.50 -17.85
N GLY A 353 3.64 10.27 -17.67
CA GLY A 353 4.99 9.87 -18.06
C GLY A 353 5.02 9.27 -19.46
N GLU A 354 6.18 8.78 -19.86
CA GLU A 354 6.40 8.22 -21.20
C GLU A 354 6.88 6.76 -21.15
N VAL A 355 7.79 6.44 -20.22
CA VAL A 355 8.54 5.17 -20.16
C VAL A 355 8.04 4.25 -19.06
N GLY A 356 7.44 4.79 -18.01
CA GLY A 356 7.00 4.04 -16.84
C GLY A 356 8.14 3.63 -15.90
N ASP A 357 9.26 4.33 -15.93
CA ASP A 357 10.43 4.11 -15.08
C ASP A 357 10.32 4.86 -13.73
N LEU A 358 11.36 4.78 -12.91
CA LEU A 358 11.41 5.44 -11.62
C LEU A 358 11.33 6.97 -11.75
N TYR A 359 11.95 7.52 -12.80
CA TYR A 359 11.95 8.95 -13.06
C TYR A 359 10.54 9.47 -13.37
N ASP A 360 9.84 8.79 -14.28
CA ASP A 360 8.47 9.16 -14.65
C ASP A 360 7.52 9.08 -13.45
N ARG A 361 7.66 8.04 -12.60
CA ARG A 361 6.90 7.94 -11.35
C ARG A 361 7.14 9.11 -10.41
N CYS A 362 8.36 9.64 -10.39
CA CYS A 362 8.70 10.82 -9.61
C CYS A 362 8.07 12.08 -10.22
N ILE A 363 8.26 12.30 -11.52
CA ILE A 363 7.75 13.51 -12.20
C ILE A 363 6.23 13.59 -12.15
N VAL A 364 5.53 12.49 -12.38
CA VAL A 364 4.06 12.45 -12.30
C VAL A 364 3.58 12.91 -10.92
N ARG A 365 4.15 12.41 -9.82
CA ARG A 365 3.76 12.82 -8.46
C ARG A 365 4.06 14.27 -8.17
N MET A 366 5.20 14.78 -8.64
CA MET A 366 5.55 16.20 -8.45
C MET A 366 4.57 17.11 -9.20
N ARG A 367 4.20 16.76 -10.43
CA ARG A 367 3.18 17.50 -11.20
C ARG A 367 1.78 17.35 -10.58
N GLU A 368 1.46 16.22 -9.99
CA GLU A 368 0.20 16.06 -9.25
C GLU A 368 0.10 17.00 -8.04
N ILE A 369 1.22 17.34 -7.39
CA ILE A 369 1.23 18.38 -6.35
C ILE A 369 0.83 19.74 -6.96
N GLU A 370 1.37 20.09 -8.12
CA GLU A 370 1.03 21.35 -8.82
C GLU A 370 -0.47 21.40 -9.17
N GLU A 371 -0.99 20.32 -9.72
CA GLU A 371 -2.42 20.24 -10.07
C GLU A 371 -3.33 20.22 -8.83
N SER A 372 -2.92 19.57 -7.74
CA SER A 372 -3.66 19.62 -6.47
C SER A 372 -3.71 21.04 -5.89
N ILE A 373 -2.63 21.80 -5.97
CA ILE A 373 -2.61 23.24 -5.60
C ILE A 373 -3.63 24.01 -6.45
N ARG A 374 -3.67 23.77 -7.75
CA ARG A 374 -4.60 24.40 -8.69
C ARG A 374 -6.05 24.07 -8.37
N ILE A 375 -6.34 22.80 -8.08
CA ILE A 375 -7.66 22.32 -7.66
C ILE A 375 -8.11 22.99 -6.37
N VAL A 376 -7.26 22.99 -5.33
CA VAL A 376 -7.60 23.57 -4.02
C VAL A 376 -7.95 25.05 -4.14
N ARG A 377 -7.19 25.86 -4.89
CA ARG A 377 -7.47 27.28 -5.11
C ARG A 377 -8.82 27.51 -5.79
N GLN A 378 -9.12 26.74 -6.83
CA GLN A 378 -10.40 26.85 -7.52
C GLN A 378 -11.56 26.44 -6.61
N ALA A 379 -11.39 25.37 -5.85
CA ALA A 379 -12.39 24.89 -4.92
C ALA A 379 -12.64 25.91 -3.79
N MET A 380 -11.60 26.51 -3.21
CA MET A 380 -11.76 27.58 -2.20
C MET A 380 -12.47 28.83 -2.74
N THR A 381 -12.26 29.17 -4.01
CA THR A 381 -12.91 30.32 -4.64
C THR A 381 -14.39 30.04 -4.96
N SER A 382 -14.73 28.78 -5.24
CA SER A 382 -16.05 28.39 -5.72
C SER A 382 -16.96 27.78 -4.65
N ILE A 383 -16.44 27.57 -3.44
CA ILE A 383 -17.19 26.95 -2.34
C ILE A 383 -18.37 27.82 -1.92
N PRO A 384 -19.63 27.28 -1.94
CA PRO A 384 -20.80 28.04 -1.51
C PRO A 384 -20.90 28.09 0.02
N GLU A 385 -21.73 29.02 0.51
CA GLU A 385 -22.25 28.97 1.86
C GLU A 385 -23.29 27.87 2.00
N GLY A 386 -23.47 27.32 3.20
CA GLY A 386 -24.47 26.29 3.46
C GLY A 386 -24.09 25.28 4.52
N ASP A 387 -24.91 24.25 4.64
CA ASP A 387 -24.70 23.18 5.61
C ASP A 387 -23.51 22.29 5.20
N VAL A 388 -22.80 21.77 6.21
CA VAL A 388 -21.69 20.82 6.02
C VAL A 388 -22.09 19.37 6.33
N VAL A 389 -23.33 19.15 6.77
CA VAL A 389 -23.91 17.82 7.02
C VAL A 389 -25.34 17.79 6.48
N GLY A 390 -25.64 16.82 5.64
CA GLY A 390 -26.95 16.56 5.09
C GLY A 390 -27.88 15.84 6.08
N LYS A 391 -29.05 15.47 5.59
CA LYS A 391 -30.03 14.71 6.39
C LYS A 391 -29.61 13.25 6.48
N VAL A 392 -29.10 12.85 7.64
CA VAL A 392 -28.67 11.47 7.91
C VAL A 392 -29.75 10.77 8.74
N PRO A 393 -30.26 9.60 8.32
CA PRO A 393 -31.22 8.83 9.11
C PRO A 393 -30.65 8.43 10.47
N ARG A 394 -31.45 8.52 11.54
CA ARG A 394 -31.04 8.07 12.88
C ARG A 394 -30.67 6.58 12.92
N ALA A 395 -31.37 5.76 12.15
CA ALA A 395 -31.11 4.34 12.00
C ALA A 395 -30.49 4.07 10.63
N LEU A 396 -29.21 3.79 10.57
CA LEU A 396 -28.49 3.44 9.36
C LEU A 396 -28.78 1.97 9.01
N LYS A 397 -29.87 1.73 8.31
CA LYS A 397 -30.34 0.39 7.89
C LYS A 397 -30.62 0.41 6.39
N PRO A 398 -29.66 0.12 5.55
CA PRO A 398 -29.90 -0.02 4.12
C PRO A 398 -30.86 -1.18 3.82
N PRO A 399 -31.54 -1.21 2.67
CA PRO A 399 -32.37 -2.35 2.26
C PRO A 399 -31.58 -3.67 2.28
N ALA A 400 -32.23 -4.77 2.66
CA ALA A 400 -31.62 -6.10 2.59
C ALA A 400 -31.34 -6.49 1.13
N GLY A 401 -30.17 -7.04 0.87
CA GLY A 401 -29.70 -7.41 -0.47
C GLY A 401 -29.22 -6.23 -1.33
N ALA A 402 -29.23 -5.00 -0.79
CA ALA A 402 -28.68 -3.86 -1.50
C ALA A 402 -27.13 -3.91 -1.50
N GLU A 403 -26.55 -3.48 -2.60
CA GLU A 403 -25.12 -3.44 -2.84
C GLU A 403 -24.70 -2.06 -3.36
N ALA A 404 -23.53 -1.60 -2.97
CA ALA A 404 -22.95 -0.36 -3.48
C ALA A 404 -21.43 -0.46 -3.59
N TYR A 405 -20.88 0.18 -4.62
CA TYR A 405 -19.44 0.36 -4.79
C TYR A 405 -19.13 1.85 -4.87
N GLY A 406 -18.37 2.35 -3.89
CA GLY A 406 -17.85 3.70 -3.88
C GLY A 406 -16.35 3.68 -4.18
N ARG A 407 -15.89 4.55 -5.10
CA ARG A 407 -14.48 4.67 -5.42
C ARG A 407 -14.07 6.12 -5.63
N VAL A 408 -12.81 6.40 -5.33
CA VAL A 408 -12.19 7.71 -5.46
C VAL A 408 -10.75 7.57 -5.93
N GLU A 409 -10.20 8.62 -6.51
CA GLU A 409 -8.78 8.71 -6.85
C GLU A 409 -7.99 9.08 -5.60
N GLY A 410 -7.30 8.11 -5.01
CA GLY A 410 -6.35 8.33 -3.91
C GLY A 410 -4.97 8.74 -4.41
N PRO A 411 -4.06 9.12 -3.50
CA PRO A 411 -2.68 9.50 -3.87
C PRO A 411 -1.90 8.37 -4.56
N ARG A 412 -2.28 7.12 -4.31
CA ARG A 412 -1.65 5.91 -4.87
C ARG A 412 -2.43 5.29 -6.01
N GLY A 413 -3.64 5.80 -6.27
CA GLY A 413 -4.53 5.33 -7.31
C GLY A 413 -5.93 5.07 -6.80
N GLU A 414 -6.67 4.25 -7.52
CA GLU A 414 -8.07 3.94 -7.21
C GLU A 414 -8.23 3.27 -5.85
N VAL A 415 -8.90 3.95 -4.93
CA VAL A 415 -9.39 3.39 -3.66
C VAL A 415 -10.87 3.09 -3.81
N GLY A 416 -11.26 1.84 -3.54
CA GLY A 416 -12.65 1.41 -3.66
C GLY A 416 -13.17 0.67 -2.44
N CYS A 417 -14.44 0.88 -2.12
CA CYS A 417 -15.16 0.18 -1.07
C CYS A 417 -16.44 -0.43 -1.62
N TYR A 418 -16.59 -1.73 -1.52
CA TYR A 418 -17.82 -2.46 -1.89
C TYR A 418 -18.54 -2.91 -0.63
N LEU A 419 -19.81 -2.61 -0.55
CA LEU A 419 -20.68 -2.90 0.57
C LEU A 419 -21.88 -3.75 0.15
N VAL A 420 -22.21 -4.72 0.99
CA VAL A 420 -23.44 -5.53 0.88
C VAL A 420 -24.23 -5.41 2.17
N SER A 421 -25.53 -5.17 2.10
CA SER A 421 -26.44 -5.04 3.23
C SER A 421 -27.35 -6.26 3.37
N ASP A 422 -27.62 -6.67 4.61
CA ASP A 422 -28.67 -7.62 4.98
C ASP A 422 -29.89 -6.97 5.63
N GLY A 423 -29.97 -5.63 5.59
CA GLY A 423 -31.00 -4.86 6.27
C GLY A 423 -30.71 -4.53 7.73
N SER A 424 -29.60 -5.01 8.27
CA SER A 424 -29.13 -4.69 9.62
C SER A 424 -28.39 -3.35 9.68
N PRO A 425 -28.11 -2.80 10.87
CA PRO A 425 -27.30 -1.60 11.02
C PRO A 425 -25.81 -1.82 10.77
N LYS A 426 -25.40 -2.99 10.32
CA LYS A 426 -24.03 -3.40 10.02
C LYS A 426 -23.94 -3.92 8.61
N PRO A 427 -22.83 -3.74 7.91
CA PRO A 427 -22.66 -4.36 6.60
C PRO A 427 -22.60 -5.88 6.72
N TRP A 428 -23.31 -6.58 5.85
CA TRP A 428 -23.16 -8.02 5.69
C TRP A 428 -21.78 -8.38 5.19
N ARG A 429 -21.27 -7.57 4.24
CA ARG A 429 -19.95 -7.72 3.64
C ARG A 429 -19.37 -6.35 3.32
N ILE A 430 -18.09 -6.20 3.59
CA ILE A 430 -17.28 -5.09 3.13
C ILE A 430 -16.03 -5.62 2.42
N LYS A 431 -15.68 -5.03 1.29
CA LYS A 431 -14.48 -5.34 0.53
C LYS A 431 -13.79 -4.06 0.08
N TRP A 432 -12.49 -3.98 0.35
CA TRP A 432 -11.65 -2.88 -0.09
C TRP A 432 -10.88 -3.24 -1.35
N ARG A 433 -10.91 -2.35 -2.33
CA ARG A 433 -9.95 -2.30 -3.41
C ARG A 433 -8.85 -1.34 -2.99
N ALA A 434 -7.64 -1.88 -2.82
CA ALA A 434 -6.47 -1.14 -2.37
C ALA A 434 -5.50 -0.97 -3.54
N PRO A 435 -5.16 0.26 -3.95
CA PRO A 435 -4.22 0.47 -5.05
C PRO A 435 -2.85 -0.13 -4.76
N CYS A 436 -2.34 -0.01 -3.53
CA CYS A 436 -1.05 -0.57 -3.13
C CYS A 436 -0.95 -2.07 -3.34
N PHE A 437 -2.03 -2.81 -3.16
CA PHE A 437 -2.04 -4.27 -3.40
C PHE A 437 -1.78 -4.62 -4.87
N SER A 438 -2.42 -3.90 -5.80
CA SER A 438 -2.20 -4.10 -7.24
C SER A 438 -0.83 -3.57 -7.67
N ASN A 439 -0.44 -2.40 -7.17
CA ASN A 439 0.80 -1.73 -7.54
C ASN A 439 2.06 -2.50 -7.11
N LEU A 440 1.96 -3.33 -6.06
CA LEU A 440 3.06 -4.17 -5.58
C LEU A 440 3.24 -5.47 -6.40
N GLN A 441 2.19 -5.97 -7.04
CA GLN A 441 2.22 -7.27 -7.73
C GLN A 441 3.29 -7.39 -8.82
N PRO A 442 3.55 -6.40 -9.68
CA PRO A 442 4.54 -6.51 -10.74
C PRO A 442 5.99 -6.31 -10.26
N LEU A 443 6.27 -6.34 -8.96
CA LEU A 443 7.60 -6.07 -8.42
C LEU A 443 8.69 -6.96 -9.04
N ASP A 444 8.41 -8.26 -9.25
CA ASP A 444 9.34 -9.17 -9.90
C ASP A 444 9.65 -8.74 -11.35
N LEU A 445 8.61 -8.36 -12.10
CA LEU A 445 8.76 -7.90 -13.48
C LEU A 445 9.64 -6.63 -13.56
N MET A 446 9.41 -5.68 -12.64
CA MET A 446 10.14 -4.42 -12.60
C MET A 446 11.60 -4.57 -12.12
N ALA A 447 11.87 -5.57 -11.28
CA ALA A 447 13.17 -5.72 -10.61
C ALA A 447 14.12 -6.68 -11.32
N ARG A 448 13.61 -7.61 -12.10
CA ARG A 448 14.41 -8.66 -12.75
C ARG A 448 15.44 -8.08 -13.71
N GLY A 449 16.70 -8.52 -13.57
CA GLY A 449 17.83 -8.08 -14.38
C GLY A 449 18.51 -6.79 -13.90
N TYR A 450 17.94 -6.08 -12.92
CA TYR A 450 18.57 -4.93 -12.29
C TYR A 450 19.45 -5.35 -11.11
N LYS A 451 20.17 -4.40 -10.50
CA LYS A 451 21.05 -4.65 -9.37
C LYS A 451 20.33 -4.57 -8.02
N VAL A 452 20.96 -5.12 -6.97
CA VAL A 452 20.48 -5.03 -5.58
C VAL A 452 20.14 -3.58 -5.18
N ALA A 453 21.01 -2.62 -5.52
CA ALA A 453 20.78 -1.21 -5.20
C ALA A 453 19.57 -0.61 -5.93
N ASP A 454 19.26 -1.12 -7.13
CA ASP A 454 18.11 -0.67 -7.90
C ASP A 454 16.82 -1.30 -7.37
N LEU A 455 16.87 -2.52 -6.81
CA LEU A 455 15.72 -3.15 -6.17
C LEU A 455 15.14 -2.27 -5.05
N VAL A 456 16.00 -1.66 -4.22
CA VAL A 456 15.58 -0.72 -3.18
C VAL A 456 14.83 0.47 -3.78
N ALA A 457 15.39 1.08 -4.81
CA ALA A 457 14.76 2.21 -5.50
C ALA A 457 13.43 1.81 -6.20
N ILE A 458 13.37 0.61 -6.78
CA ILE A 458 12.16 0.08 -7.42
C ILE A 458 11.05 -0.10 -6.39
N VAL A 459 11.33 -0.72 -5.22
CA VAL A 459 10.37 -0.86 -4.12
C VAL A 459 9.90 0.50 -3.65
N GLY A 460 10.81 1.43 -3.35
CA GLY A 460 10.48 2.78 -2.89
C GLY A 460 9.64 3.58 -3.89
N SER A 461 9.86 3.36 -5.20
CA SER A 461 9.11 4.06 -6.25
C SER A 461 7.63 3.69 -6.33
N THR A 462 7.25 2.51 -5.81
CA THR A 462 5.86 2.02 -5.85
C THR A 462 4.94 2.74 -4.86
N ASP A 463 5.50 3.45 -3.87
CA ASP A 463 4.74 4.20 -2.85
C ASP A 463 3.72 3.34 -2.10
N ILE A 464 4.13 2.17 -1.63
CA ILE A 464 3.24 1.24 -0.94
C ILE A 464 3.01 1.62 0.51
N VAL A 465 1.79 1.42 0.99
CA VAL A 465 1.42 1.44 2.41
C VAL A 465 0.91 0.06 2.81
N LEU A 466 1.64 -0.61 3.71
CA LEU A 466 1.36 -2.01 4.05
C LEU A 466 0.03 -2.18 4.79
N GLY A 467 -0.46 -1.14 5.48
CA GLY A 467 -1.79 -1.15 6.08
C GLY A 467 -2.91 -1.33 5.06
N GLU A 468 -2.73 -0.78 3.86
CA GLU A 468 -3.65 -0.91 2.74
C GLU A 468 -3.44 -2.22 1.97
N VAL A 469 -2.20 -2.65 1.80
CA VAL A 469 -1.87 -3.93 1.14
C VAL A 469 -2.49 -5.10 1.91
N ASP A 470 -2.29 -5.15 3.22
CA ASP A 470 -2.64 -6.30 4.07
C ASP A 470 -4.07 -6.22 4.62
N ARG A 471 -4.64 -5.03 4.84
CA ARG A 471 -6.01 -4.72 5.34
C ARG A 471 -6.40 -5.33 6.67
#